data_835dd917ec0006ce031595a363994758
#
_entry.id   835dd917ec0006ce031595a363994758
#
_cell.length_a   1.000
_cell.length_b   1.000
_cell.length_c   1.000
_cell.angle_alpha   90.00
_cell.angle_beta   90.00
_cell.angle_gamma   90.00
#
_symmetry.space_group_name_H-M   'P 1'
#
loop_
_entity.id
_entity.type
_entity.pdbx_description
1 polymer ?
#
loop_
_entity_poly.entity_id
_entity_poly.type
_entity_poly.pdbx_seq_one_letter_code
_entity_poly.pdbx_strand_id
1 'polypeptide(L)'
;AACYSPNDAFAQRIYDYVSKGWFMFASPVLSNAIKPGEKVKALPISCFLTYVPDSLEGLIDHTAELRWLSVKGGGVGGHWSDVRAVSDKAPGPMPFLSTVDADMVAYRQGKTRKGSYAAYIDIDHPDIIEFINMRIPTGDVNRKCLNLHNAVNITDKFMQAVENNEDWYLLDPN
;
A
#
# COMPACT_ATOMS: atom_id res chain seq x y z
N ALA A 1 -18.15 7.91 20.95
CA ALA A 1 -18.93 8.82 20.06
C ALA A 1 -19.28 10.13 20.78
N ALA A 2 -19.94 10.08 21.94
CA ALA A 2 -20.44 11.29 22.64
C ALA A 2 -19.35 12.36 22.85
N CYS A 3 -18.12 11.99 23.23
CA CYS A 3 -17.01 12.91 23.48
C CYS A 3 -16.56 13.73 22.26
N TYR A 4 -16.88 13.26 21.05
CA TYR A 4 -16.43 13.87 19.77
C TYR A 4 -17.61 14.35 18.92
N SER A 5 -18.82 14.18 19.42
CA SER A 5 -20.00 14.60 18.69
C SER A 5 -20.32 16.07 18.98
N PRO A 6 -20.76 16.83 17.97
CA PRO A 6 -21.15 18.22 18.17
C PRO A 6 -22.41 18.35 19.05
N ASN A 7 -23.22 17.30 19.12
CA ASN A 7 -24.41 17.22 19.98
C ASN A 7 -24.86 15.78 20.19
N ASP A 8 -25.77 15.57 21.13
CA ASP A 8 -26.28 14.25 21.51
C ASP A 8 -27.05 13.55 20.39
N ALA A 9 -27.79 14.29 19.57
CA ALA A 9 -28.53 13.74 18.45
C ALA A 9 -27.59 13.11 17.39
N PHE A 10 -26.42 13.72 17.16
CA PHE A 10 -25.41 13.16 16.28
C PHE A 10 -24.78 11.89 16.88
N ALA A 11 -24.48 11.92 18.18
CA ALA A 11 -23.96 10.74 18.89
C ALA A 11 -24.94 9.57 18.84
N GLN A 12 -26.22 9.84 19.06
CA GLN A 12 -27.28 8.81 18.98
C GLN A 12 -27.41 8.24 17.57
N ARG A 13 -27.35 9.07 16.55
CA ARG A 13 -27.42 8.61 15.15
C ARG A 13 -26.24 7.70 14.78
N ILE A 14 -25.01 8.04 15.23
CA ILE A 14 -23.84 7.15 15.03
C ILE A 14 -24.07 5.82 15.73
N TYR A 15 -24.53 5.84 16.98
CA TYR A 15 -24.84 4.63 17.74
C TYR A 15 -25.86 3.75 17.01
N ASP A 16 -26.95 4.34 16.54
CA ASP A 16 -28.01 3.63 15.82
C ASP A 16 -27.48 2.96 14.53
N TYR A 17 -26.65 3.66 13.76
CA TYR A 17 -26.11 3.14 12.50
C TYR A 17 -25.11 2.00 12.73
N VAL A 18 -24.23 2.11 13.73
CA VAL A 18 -23.32 1.03 14.10
C VAL A 18 -24.11 -0.16 14.65
N SER A 19 -25.12 0.06 15.50
CA SER A 19 -25.95 -0.99 16.06
C SER A 19 -26.74 -1.76 15.01
N LYS A 20 -27.11 -1.11 13.91
CA LYS A 20 -27.77 -1.73 12.74
C LYS A 20 -26.80 -2.43 11.79
N GLY A 21 -25.48 -2.36 12.07
CA GLY A 21 -24.46 -2.96 11.21
C GLY A 21 -24.25 -2.22 9.87
N TRP A 22 -24.68 -0.96 9.76
CA TRP A 22 -24.53 -0.20 8.52
C TRP A 22 -23.09 0.24 8.27
N PHE A 23 -22.29 0.46 9.33
CA PHE A 23 -20.86 0.69 9.26
C PHE A 23 -20.20 0.32 10.59
N MET A 24 -18.87 0.27 10.56
CA MET A 24 -18.05 0.11 11.75
C MET A 24 -16.82 1.03 11.66
N PHE A 25 -16.41 1.58 12.79
CA PHE A 25 -15.16 2.34 12.84
C PHE A 25 -13.95 1.42 12.69
N ALA A 26 -12.94 1.90 11.98
CA ALA A 26 -11.65 1.21 11.88
C ALA A 26 -11.02 1.08 13.28
N SER A 27 -10.29 -0.03 13.49
CA SER A 27 -9.64 -0.30 14.78
C SER A 27 -8.75 0.84 15.28
N PRO A 28 -7.96 1.55 14.45
CA PRO A 28 -7.16 2.69 14.91
C PRO A 28 -8.01 3.86 15.44
N VAL A 29 -9.18 4.11 14.84
CA VAL A 29 -10.11 5.13 15.35
C VAL A 29 -10.60 4.76 16.74
N LEU A 30 -10.93 3.49 16.98
CA LEU A 30 -11.43 3.03 18.28
C LEU A 30 -10.33 2.98 19.33
N SER A 31 -9.11 2.55 18.97
CA SER A 31 -8.01 2.36 19.92
C SER A 31 -7.23 3.64 20.23
N ASN A 32 -7.13 4.55 19.27
CA ASN A 32 -6.25 5.72 19.32
C ASN A 32 -7.03 7.05 19.39
N ALA A 33 -8.36 6.99 19.46
CA ALA A 33 -9.17 8.18 19.63
C ALA A 33 -8.79 8.92 20.93
N ILE A 34 -8.47 10.21 20.78
CA ILE A 34 -7.99 11.06 21.87
C ILE A 34 -9.20 11.65 22.59
N LYS A 35 -9.27 11.53 23.89
CA LYS A 35 -10.27 12.25 24.67
C LYS A 35 -9.87 13.73 24.78
N PRO A 36 -10.85 14.65 24.90
CA PRO A 36 -10.55 16.06 25.14
C PRO A 36 -9.59 16.22 26.34
N GLY A 37 -8.48 16.93 26.11
CA GLY A 37 -7.44 17.17 27.15
C GLY A 37 -6.34 16.10 27.23
N GLU A 38 -6.43 14.98 26.53
CA GLU A 38 -5.35 13.99 26.47
C GLU A 38 -4.34 14.30 25.36
N LYS A 39 -3.08 13.90 25.57
CA LYS A 39 -2.03 14.00 24.52
C LYS A 39 -2.21 12.92 23.48
N VAL A 40 -1.94 13.26 22.21
CA VAL A 40 -1.90 12.32 21.09
C VAL A 40 -0.84 11.25 21.35
N LYS A 41 -1.24 10.00 21.47
CA LYS A 41 -0.33 8.85 21.66
C LYS A 41 -0.03 8.12 20.35
N ALA A 42 -1.02 8.05 19.47
CA ALA A 42 -0.91 7.40 18.16
C ALA A 42 -1.93 8.00 17.19
N LEU A 43 -1.73 7.80 15.88
CA LEU A 43 -2.65 8.28 14.86
C LEU A 43 -3.94 7.45 14.85
N PRO A 44 -5.11 8.07 14.62
CA PRO A 44 -6.38 7.36 14.46
C PRO A 44 -6.53 6.71 13.07
N ILE A 45 -5.47 6.69 12.29
CA ILE A 45 -5.38 6.07 10.96
C ILE A 45 -4.18 5.15 10.91
N SER A 46 -4.23 4.12 10.06
CA SER A 46 -3.14 3.17 9.88
C SER A 46 -2.94 2.73 8.43
N CYS A 47 -3.56 3.42 7.48
CA CYS A 47 -3.41 3.13 6.05
C CYS A 47 -2.92 4.40 5.34
N PHE A 48 -1.83 4.26 4.59
CA PHE A 48 -1.16 5.34 3.88
C PHE A 48 -0.89 4.92 2.45
N LEU A 49 -1.02 5.85 1.53
CA LEU A 49 -0.64 5.66 0.14
C LEU A 49 0.52 6.60 -0.18
N THR A 50 1.50 6.09 -0.89
CA THR A 50 2.68 6.83 -1.33
C THR A 50 2.83 6.72 -2.84
N TYR A 51 3.38 7.76 -3.43
CA TYR A 51 3.80 7.79 -4.82
C TYR A 51 5.29 7.45 -4.90
N VAL A 52 5.70 6.71 -5.91
CA VAL A 52 7.09 6.33 -6.14
C VAL A 52 7.59 6.99 -7.42
N PRO A 53 8.30 8.12 -7.34
CA PRO A 53 8.85 8.79 -8.52
C PRO A 53 9.96 7.95 -9.16
N ASP A 54 10.10 8.06 -10.49
CA ASP A 54 11.21 7.44 -11.23
C ASP A 54 12.50 8.27 -11.14
N SER A 55 13.00 8.43 -9.92
CA SER A 55 14.29 9.06 -9.64
C SER A 55 14.95 8.39 -8.44
N LEU A 56 16.30 8.46 -8.39
CA LEU A 56 17.03 7.86 -7.26
C LEU A 56 16.64 8.49 -5.92
N GLU A 57 16.50 9.81 -5.89
CA GLU A 57 16.05 10.55 -4.71
C GLU A 57 14.65 10.11 -4.30
N GLY A 58 13.71 10.02 -5.26
CA GLY A 58 12.35 9.61 -4.99
C GLY A 58 12.23 8.18 -4.46
N LEU A 59 13.03 7.26 -4.98
CA LEU A 59 13.09 5.87 -4.48
C LEU A 59 13.67 5.80 -3.06
N ILE A 60 14.67 6.62 -2.74
CA ILE A 60 15.26 6.71 -1.40
C ILE A 60 14.25 7.32 -0.42
N ASP A 61 13.63 8.44 -0.79
CA ASP A 61 12.66 9.16 0.05
C ASP A 61 11.43 8.28 0.32
N HIS A 62 10.92 7.59 -0.70
CA HIS A 62 9.85 6.62 -0.54
C HIS A 62 10.18 5.55 0.50
N THR A 63 11.40 4.98 0.42
CA THR A 63 11.85 3.95 1.35
C THR A 63 11.98 4.50 2.78
N ALA A 64 12.47 5.72 2.93
CA ALA A 64 12.58 6.38 4.23
C ALA A 64 11.19 6.66 4.84
N GLU A 65 10.26 7.20 4.06
CA GLU A 65 8.89 7.45 4.49
C GLU A 65 8.17 6.16 4.92
N LEU A 66 8.28 5.12 4.09
CA LEU A 66 7.73 3.80 4.37
C LEU A 66 8.20 3.24 5.72
N ARG A 67 9.49 3.32 6.02
CA ARG A 67 10.06 2.84 7.29
C ARG A 67 9.46 3.57 8.49
N TRP A 68 9.35 4.90 8.42
CA TRP A 68 8.72 5.69 9.47
C TRP A 68 7.25 5.34 9.67
N LEU A 69 6.48 5.19 8.61
CA LEU A 69 5.06 4.82 8.68
C LEU A 69 4.88 3.41 9.24
N SER A 70 5.73 2.47 8.83
CA SER A 70 5.70 1.08 9.32
C SER A 70 5.97 0.99 10.82
N VAL A 71 7.01 1.66 11.32
CA VAL A 71 7.34 1.69 12.76
C VAL A 71 6.20 2.29 13.59
N LYS A 72 5.47 3.27 13.04
CA LYS A 72 4.29 3.87 13.67
C LYS A 72 3.02 3.02 13.54
N GLY A 73 3.10 1.85 12.93
CA GLY A 73 1.99 0.90 12.80
C GLY A 73 1.10 1.13 11.59
N GLY A 74 1.58 1.88 10.61
CA GLY A 74 0.91 2.09 9.33
C GLY A 74 1.10 0.91 8.37
N GLY A 75 0.04 0.52 7.65
CA GLY A 75 0.15 -0.20 6.40
C GLY A 75 0.32 0.79 5.26
N VAL A 76 1.19 0.51 4.32
CA VAL A 76 1.52 1.43 3.23
C VAL A 76 1.24 0.79 1.88
N GLY A 77 0.64 1.54 0.97
CA GLY A 77 0.51 1.19 -0.43
C GLY A 77 1.36 2.13 -1.28
N GLY A 78 2.13 1.60 -2.23
CA GLY A 78 2.94 2.40 -3.15
C GLY A 78 2.59 2.11 -4.60
N HIS A 79 2.50 3.18 -5.41
CA HIS A 79 2.25 3.11 -6.84
C HIS A 79 3.57 3.15 -7.60
N TRP A 80 3.87 2.09 -8.35
CA TRP A 80 5.16 1.82 -9.00
C TRP A 80 5.11 1.94 -10.54
N SER A 81 3.98 2.30 -11.10
CA SER A 81 3.77 2.28 -12.56
C SER A 81 4.66 3.27 -13.30
N ASP A 82 5.05 4.37 -12.66
CA ASP A 82 5.92 5.38 -13.27
C ASP A 82 7.41 5.04 -13.18
N VAL A 83 7.78 4.01 -12.42
CA VAL A 83 9.17 3.55 -12.35
C VAL A 83 9.52 2.82 -13.64
N ARG A 84 10.57 3.27 -14.32
CA ARG A 84 10.99 2.71 -15.62
C ARG A 84 11.23 1.20 -15.57
N ALA A 85 10.95 0.55 -16.68
CA ALA A 85 11.14 -0.88 -16.82
C ALA A 85 12.62 -1.30 -16.81
N VAL A 86 12.84 -2.60 -16.64
CA VAL A 86 14.17 -3.19 -16.75
C VAL A 86 14.78 -2.96 -18.14
N SER A 87 16.03 -2.49 -18.18
CA SER A 87 16.79 -2.25 -19.41
C SER A 87 18.28 -2.40 -19.14
N ASP A 88 19.14 -2.23 -20.15
CA ASP A 88 20.61 -2.21 -19.99
C ASP A 88 21.10 -1.11 -19.01
N LYS A 89 20.28 -0.09 -18.78
CA LYS A 89 20.60 1.08 -17.93
C LYS A 89 19.81 1.16 -16.64
N ALA A 90 18.76 0.36 -16.49
CA ALA A 90 17.87 0.42 -15.33
C ALA A 90 17.49 -0.99 -14.86
N PRO A 91 17.49 -1.25 -13.55
CA PRO A 91 17.16 -2.56 -13.00
C PRO A 91 15.65 -2.86 -12.96
N GLY A 92 14.80 -1.89 -13.32
CA GLY A 92 13.36 -1.97 -13.16
C GLY A 92 12.89 -1.86 -11.69
N PRO A 93 11.60 -2.01 -11.41
CA PRO A 93 11.05 -1.87 -10.06
C PRO A 93 11.41 -3.03 -9.11
N MET A 94 11.67 -4.24 -9.63
CA MET A 94 11.77 -5.45 -8.81
C MET A 94 12.88 -5.44 -7.76
N PRO A 95 14.12 -4.99 -8.02
CA PRO A 95 15.16 -4.92 -7.00
C PRO A 95 14.82 -3.94 -5.87
N PHE A 96 14.17 -2.82 -6.18
CA PHE A 96 13.71 -1.87 -5.16
C PHE A 96 12.56 -2.45 -4.33
N LEU A 97 11.63 -3.15 -4.94
CA LEU A 97 10.58 -3.89 -4.23
C LEU A 97 11.15 -4.97 -3.30
N SER A 98 12.24 -5.62 -3.70
CA SER A 98 12.94 -6.59 -2.83
C SER A 98 13.52 -5.92 -1.58
N THR A 99 14.02 -4.68 -1.66
CA THR A 99 14.43 -3.92 -0.46
C THR A 99 13.25 -3.58 0.44
N VAL A 100 12.13 -3.16 -0.15
CA VAL A 100 10.88 -2.89 0.58
C VAL A 100 10.36 -4.17 1.24
N ASP A 101 10.46 -5.32 0.60
CA ASP A 101 10.10 -6.63 1.16
C ASP A 101 10.89 -6.94 2.44
N ALA A 102 12.19 -6.72 2.42
CA ALA A 102 13.05 -6.86 3.59
C ALA A 102 12.69 -5.86 4.70
N ASP A 103 12.37 -4.62 4.34
CA ASP A 103 11.95 -3.58 5.27
C ASP A 103 10.66 -3.98 6.04
N MET A 104 9.73 -4.68 5.41
CA MET A 104 8.50 -5.15 6.06
C MET A 104 8.77 -6.19 7.15
N VAL A 105 9.86 -6.90 7.05
CA VAL A 105 10.30 -7.83 8.09
C VAL A 105 11.04 -7.08 9.22
N ALA A 106 11.86 -6.10 8.87
CA ALA A 106 12.71 -5.37 9.81
C ALA A 106 11.94 -4.28 10.58
N TYR A 107 11.20 -3.43 9.87
CA TYR A 107 10.49 -2.27 10.45
C TYR A 107 9.06 -2.65 10.81
N ARG A 108 8.88 -3.17 12.03
CA ARG A 108 7.59 -3.62 12.55
C ARG A 108 7.22 -2.93 13.86
N GLN A 109 5.93 -2.78 14.10
CA GLN A 109 5.43 -2.27 15.37
C GLN A 109 5.36 -3.39 16.43
N GLY A 110 6.29 -3.35 17.38
CA GLY A 110 6.34 -4.32 18.47
C GLY A 110 6.62 -5.77 18.02
N LYS A 111 6.29 -6.72 18.89
CA LYS A 111 6.60 -8.15 18.63
C LYS A 111 5.57 -8.85 17.72
N THR A 112 4.35 -8.37 17.68
CA THR A 112 3.21 -9.09 17.11
C THR A 112 2.74 -8.55 15.75
N ARG A 113 2.98 -7.26 15.43
CA ARG A 113 2.51 -6.63 14.20
C ARG A 113 3.67 -6.37 13.26
N LYS A 114 3.74 -7.16 12.18
CA LYS A 114 4.70 -6.95 11.09
C LYS A 114 4.36 -5.69 10.29
N GLY A 115 5.34 -5.14 9.60
CA GLY A 115 5.09 -4.16 8.54
C GLY A 115 4.18 -4.75 7.47
N SER A 116 3.41 -3.91 6.81
CA SER A 116 2.52 -4.31 5.73
C SER A 116 2.65 -3.31 4.58
N TYR A 117 2.96 -3.83 3.41
CA TYR A 117 3.07 -3.03 2.19
C TYR A 117 2.34 -3.70 1.03
N ALA A 118 1.61 -2.90 0.27
CA ALA A 118 0.98 -3.31 -0.98
C ALA A 118 1.61 -2.51 -2.13
N ALA A 119 2.26 -3.20 -3.05
CA ALA A 119 2.77 -2.61 -4.28
C ALA A 119 1.67 -2.64 -5.35
N TYR A 120 1.46 -1.51 -6.01
CA TYR A 120 0.52 -1.36 -7.11
C TYR A 120 1.29 -1.04 -8.38
N ILE A 121 0.95 -1.72 -9.48
CA ILE A 121 1.47 -1.45 -10.81
C ILE A 121 0.35 -1.55 -11.85
N ASP A 122 0.45 -0.80 -12.92
CA ASP A 122 -0.55 -0.81 -13.98
C ASP A 122 -0.36 -2.02 -14.90
N ILE A 123 -1.46 -2.52 -15.46
CA ILE A 123 -1.49 -3.74 -16.26
C ILE A 123 -0.69 -3.65 -17.57
N ASP A 124 -0.37 -2.44 -18.01
CA ASP A 124 0.41 -2.16 -19.22
C ASP A 124 1.91 -1.94 -18.96
N HIS A 125 2.36 -2.00 -17.71
CA HIS A 125 3.79 -1.87 -17.41
C HIS A 125 4.61 -3.04 -17.98
N PRO A 126 5.78 -2.81 -18.61
CA PRO A 126 6.58 -3.88 -19.24
C PRO A 126 6.99 -5.01 -18.29
N ASP A 127 7.27 -4.70 -17.02
CA ASP A 127 7.67 -5.69 -16.02
C ASP A 127 6.48 -6.36 -15.31
N ILE A 128 5.24 -6.20 -15.81
CA ILE A 128 4.01 -6.71 -15.16
C ILE A 128 4.05 -8.21 -14.90
N ILE A 129 4.57 -9.00 -15.83
CA ILE A 129 4.61 -10.45 -15.70
C ILE A 129 5.54 -10.87 -14.56
N GLU A 130 6.71 -10.23 -14.43
CA GLU A 130 7.62 -10.48 -13.32
C GLU A 130 6.99 -10.05 -11.99
N PHE A 131 6.35 -8.88 -11.97
CA PHE A 131 5.65 -8.38 -10.80
C PHE A 131 4.52 -9.32 -10.32
N ILE A 132 3.69 -9.84 -11.22
CA ILE A 132 2.65 -10.82 -10.86
C ILE A 132 3.27 -12.06 -10.21
N ASN A 133 4.42 -12.51 -10.73
CA ASN A 133 5.12 -13.72 -10.28
C ASN A 133 6.09 -13.49 -9.13
N MET A 134 6.19 -12.26 -8.59
CA MET A 134 7.20 -11.93 -7.57
C MET A 134 7.08 -12.75 -6.28
N ARG A 135 5.89 -13.26 -5.97
CA ARG A 135 5.63 -14.09 -4.77
C ARG A 135 5.85 -15.59 -4.98
N ILE A 136 6.17 -16.03 -6.20
CA ILE A 136 6.50 -17.42 -6.47
C ILE A 136 7.96 -17.64 -6.08
N PRO A 137 8.29 -18.54 -5.11
CA PRO A 137 9.63 -18.67 -4.53
C PRO A 137 10.57 -19.51 -5.41
N THR A 138 10.63 -19.19 -6.69
CA THR A 138 11.48 -19.88 -7.68
C THR A 138 12.24 -18.85 -8.52
N GLY A 139 13.45 -19.18 -8.96
CA GLY A 139 14.31 -18.30 -9.75
C GLY A 139 15.23 -17.43 -8.90
N ASP A 140 15.59 -16.24 -9.40
CA ASP A 140 16.47 -15.32 -8.70
C ASP A 140 15.80 -14.75 -7.45
N VAL A 141 16.31 -15.10 -6.28
CA VAL A 141 15.79 -14.69 -4.97
C VAL A 141 15.84 -13.16 -4.77
N ASN A 142 16.78 -12.46 -5.41
CA ASN A 142 16.91 -11.00 -5.30
C ASN A 142 15.79 -10.24 -6.04
N ARG A 143 15.05 -10.95 -6.87
CA ARG A 143 13.90 -10.43 -7.61
C ARG A 143 12.56 -10.99 -7.09
N LYS A 144 12.54 -11.53 -5.88
CA LYS A 144 11.35 -12.08 -5.22
C LYS A 144 10.97 -11.30 -3.98
N CYS A 145 9.66 -11.19 -3.76
CA CYS A 145 9.07 -10.44 -2.65
C CYS A 145 8.00 -11.31 -1.99
N LEU A 146 8.36 -12.00 -0.92
CA LEU A 146 7.47 -12.97 -0.28
C LEU A 146 6.60 -12.37 0.84
N ASN A 147 6.98 -11.19 1.34
CA ASN A 147 6.32 -10.52 2.45
C ASN A 147 5.40 -9.38 1.99
N LEU A 148 5.57 -8.88 0.77
CA LEU A 148 4.72 -7.86 0.18
C LEU A 148 3.40 -8.44 -0.36
N HIS A 149 2.42 -7.57 -0.48
CA HIS A 149 1.23 -7.80 -1.29
C HIS A 149 1.41 -7.09 -2.64
N ASN A 150 1.07 -7.78 -3.72
CA ASN A 150 1.04 -7.20 -5.05
C ASN A 150 -0.40 -6.98 -5.51
N ALA A 151 -0.63 -5.86 -6.17
CA ALA A 151 -1.91 -5.50 -6.75
C ALA A 151 -1.69 -4.91 -8.15
N VAL A 152 -2.57 -5.20 -9.07
CA VAL A 152 -2.52 -4.71 -10.45
C VAL A 152 -3.68 -3.75 -10.66
N ASN A 153 -3.38 -2.55 -11.15
CA ASN A 153 -4.39 -1.62 -11.60
C ASN A 153 -4.86 -2.03 -12.99
N ILE A 154 -6.15 -2.31 -13.11
CA ILE A 154 -6.77 -2.79 -14.34
C ILE A 154 -7.70 -1.70 -14.88
N THR A 155 -7.57 -1.37 -16.16
CA THR A 155 -8.43 -0.39 -16.83
C THR A 155 -9.61 -1.04 -17.54
N ASP A 156 -10.68 -0.27 -17.79
CA ASP A 156 -11.81 -0.73 -18.60
C ASP A 156 -11.38 -1.16 -20.02
N LYS A 157 -10.38 -0.47 -20.58
CA LYS A 157 -9.82 -0.84 -21.90
C LYS A 157 -9.19 -2.23 -21.90
N PHE A 158 -8.45 -2.56 -20.83
CA PHE A 158 -7.88 -3.89 -20.68
C PHE A 158 -8.99 -4.94 -20.57
N MET A 159 -10.03 -4.68 -19.77
CA MET A 159 -11.15 -5.60 -19.62
C MET A 159 -11.90 -5.82 -20.95
N GLN A 160 -12.08 -4.77 -21.75
CA GLN A 160 -12.66 -4.88 -23.09
C GLN A 160 -11.76 -5.69 -24.05
N ALA A 161 -10.44 -5.47 -24.00
CA ALA A 161 -9.50 -6.25 -24.81
C ALA A 161 -9.55 -7.74 -24.45
N VAL A 162 -9.65 -8.07 -23.16
CA VAL A 162 -9.82 -9.46 -22.69
C VAL A 162 -11.14 -10.06 -23.19
N GLU A 163 -12.25 -9.32 -23.06
CA GLU A 163 -13.56 -9.78 -23.53
C GLU A 163 -13.59 -10.04 -25.05
N ASN A 164 -12.91 -9.18 -25.82
CA ASN A 164 -12.83 -9.29 -27.27
C ASN A 164 -11.70 -10.24 -27.76
N ASN A 165 -10.89 -10.79 -26.83
CA ASN A 165 -9.70 -11.58 -27.16
C ASN A 165 -8.71 -10.83 -28.07
N GLU A 166 -8.46 -9.55 -27.76
CA GLU A 166 -7.53 -8.68 -28.45
C GLU A 166 -6.13 -8.72 -27.81
N ASP A 167 -5.11 -8.34 -28.57
CA ASP A 167 -3.75 -8.17 -28.06
C ASP A 167 -3.67 -6.98 -27.09
N TRP A 168 -2.85 -7.14 -26.03
CA TRP A 168 -2.56 -6.08 -25.09
C TRP A 168 -1.10 -5.65 -25.19
N TYR A 169 -0.87 -4.35 -25.31
CA TYR A 169 0.46 -3.78 -25.45
C TYR A 169 0.97 -3.25 -24.13
N LEU A 170 2.23 -3.57 -23.82
CA LEU A 170 2.94 -3.04 -22.66
C LEU A 170 3.65 -1.75 -23.06
N LEU A 171 3.59 -0.74 -22.20
CA LEU A 171 4.08 0.60 -22.47
C LEU A 171 5.11 0.99 -21.39
N ASP A 172 6.34 1.30 -21.82
CA ASP A 172 7.32 1.86 -20.90
C ASP A 172 6.85 3.28 -20.49
N PRO A 173 6.83 3.62 -19.21
CA PRO A 173 6.40 4.93 -18.72
C PRO A 173 7.34 6.08 -19.13
N ASN A 174 8.56 5.79 -19.64
CA ASN A 174 9.59 6.77 -20.05
C ASN A 174 10.01 6.63 -21.52
#